data_3da19465952bddbb98b5d0db52a87eff
#
_entry.id   3da19465952bddbb98b5d0db52a87eff
#
_cell.length_a   1.000
_cell.length_b   1.000
_cell.length_c   1.000
_cell.angle_alpha   90.00
_cell.angle_beta   90.00
_cell.angle_gamma   90.00
#
_symmetry.space_group_name_H-M   'P 1'
#
loop_
_entity.id
_entity.type
_entity.pdbx_description
1 polymer ?
#
loop_
_entity_poly.entity_id
_entity_poly.type
_entity_poly.pdbx_seq_one_letter_code
_entity_poly.pdbx_strand_id
1 'polypeptide(L)'
;MLLEAIVKYSERAGLTEEAEALSKAFHVMTVVPNQANDMMDIGRLQGFEGKITAQGKLLHRGPLQALDTLAQTGAAGGAGGSNQMPKMKPFTVFLFEQIMIFSETVGKKTQFTSPVYVYKTHFPVILHHFGSKPSFSISTAGQQNGAG
;
A
#
# COMPACT_ATOMS: atom_id res chain seq x y z
N MET A 1 4.15 -6.88 -25.63
CA MET A 1 4.19 -8.35 -25.53
C MET A 1 3.21 -8.98 -26.47
N LEU A 2 3.20 -10.32 -26.65
CA LEU A 2 2.43 -11.00 -27.72
C LEU A 2 0.94 -10.65 -27.71
N LEU A 3 0.28 -10.74 -26.54
CA LEU A 3 -1.15 -10.41 -26.40
C LEU A 3 -1.47 -8.95 -26.74
N GLU A 4 -0.64 -8.03 -26.34
CA GLU A 4 -0.79 -6.60 -26.67
C GLU A 4 -0.69 -6.35 -28.18
N ALA A 5 0.24 -7.05 -28.84
CA ALA A 5 0.35 -6.98 -30.27
C ALA A 5 -0.89 -7.56 -30.97
N ILE A 6 -1.43 -8.69 -30.49
CA ILE A 6 -2.65 -9.30 -31.04
C ILE A 6 -3.84 -8.34 -30.90
N VAL A 7 -4.05 -7.72 -29.73
CA VAL A 7 -5.11 -6.71 -29.55
C VAL A 7 -5.00 -5.59 -30.58
N LYS A 8 -3.79 -5.03 -30.73
CA LYS A 8 -3.53 -3.96 -31.70
C LYS A 8 -3.79 -4.36 -33.16
N TYR A 9 -3.47 -5.60 -33.53
CA TYR A 9 -3.74 -6.10 -34.88
C TYR A 9 -5.22 -6.41 -35.10
N SER A 10 -5.94 -6.92 -34.09
CA SER A 10 -7.39 -7.14 -34.16
C SER A 10 -8.17 -5.82 -34.32
N GLU A 11 -7.78 -4.79 -33.60
CA GLU A 11 -8.34 -3.44 -33.75
C GLU A 11 -8.13 -2.88 -35.18
N ARG A 12 -6.91 -3.07 -35.73
CA ARG A 12 -6.59 -2.63 -37.10
C ARG A 12 -7.34 -3.40 -38.17
N ALA A 13 -7.65 -4.69 -37.89
CA ALA A 13 -8.43 -5.52 -38.78
C ALA A 13 -9.94 -5.26 -38.73
N GLY A 14 -10.40 -4.39 -37.82
CA GLY A 14 -11.81 -4.09 -37.63
C GLY A 14 -12.60 -5.16 -36.86
N LEU A 15 -11.88 -6.09 -36.20
CA LEU A 15 -12.45 -7.16 -35.36
C LEU A 15 -12.69 -6.62 -33.94
N THR A 16 -13.72 -5.81 -33.76
CA THR A 16 -13.96 -5.04 -32.52
C THR A 16 -14.36 -5.92 -31.35
N GLU A 17 -15.18 -6.95 -31.55
CA GLU A 17 -15.60 -7.88 -30.48
C GLU A 17 -14.44 -8.72 -29.98
N GLU A 18 -13.63 -9.25 -30.90
CA GLU A 18 -12.43 -10.02 -30.57
C GLU A 18 -11.36 -9.16 -29.89
N ALA A 19 -11.18 -7.93 -30.33
CA ALA A 19 -10.26 -6.98 -29.71
C ALA A 19 -10.67 -6.65 -28.28
N GLU A 20 -11.96 -6.49 -28.01
CA GLU A 20 -12.49 -6.24 -26.67
C GLU A 20 -12.30 -7.48 -25.76
N ALA A 21 -12.60 -8.67 -26.26
CA ALA A 21 -12.40 -9.92 -25.52
C ALA A 21 -10.92 -10.15 -25.19
N LEU A 22 -10.03 -9.91 -26.14
CA LEU A 22 -8.57 -10.00 -25.96
C LEU A 22 -8.04 -8.94 -24.98
N SER A 23 -8.58 -7.73 -25.03
CA SER A 23 -8.22 -6.65 -24.09
C SER A 23 -8.61 -7.02 -22.66
N LYS A 24 -9.81 -7.58 -22.46
CA LYS A 24 -10.25 -8.09 -21.14
C LYS A 24 -9.35 -9.22 -20.66
N ALA A 25 -9.00 -10.17 -21.54
CA ALA A 25 -8.08 -11.26 -21.19
C ALA A 25 -6.69 -10.75 -20.82
N PHE A 26 -6.16 -9.79 -21.57
CA PHE A 26 -4.88 -9.14 -21.27
C PHE A 26 -4.89 -8.43 -19.92
N HIS A 27 -5.98 -7.72 -19.63
CA HIS A 27 -6.16 -7.05 -18.33
C HIS A 27 -6.14 -8.07 -17.17
N VAL A 28 -6.91 -9.15 -17.28
CA VAL A 28 -6.93 -10.21 -16.27
C VAL A 28 -5.55 -10.83 -16.06
N MET A 29 -4.85 -11.15 -17.15
CA MET A 29 -3.50 -11.74 -17.08
C MET A 29 -2.45 -10.80 -16.49
N THR A 30 -2.68 -9.51 -16.52
CA THR A 30 -1.78 -8.52 -15.93
C THR A 30 -2.13 -8.27 -14.45
N VAL A 31 -3.42 -8.18 -14.13
CA VAL A 31 -3.89 -7.79 -12.78
C VAL A 31 -3.80 -8.95 -11.79
N VAL A 32 -4.20 -10.16 -12.21
CA VAL A 32 -4.26 -11.32 -11.30
C VAL A 32 -2.91 -11.70 -10.69
N PRO A 33 -1.79 -11.76 -11.44
CA PRO A 33 -0.48 -12.04 -10.85
C PRO A 33 -0.02 -10.98 -9.85
N ASN A 34 -0.33 -9.71 -10.11
CA ASN A 34 0.01 -8.62 -9.19
C ASN A 34 -0.78 -8.73 -7.89
N GLN A 35 -2.10 -9.02 -7.99
CA GLN A 35 -2.93 -9.25 -6.82
C GLN A 35 -2.48 -10.48 -6.01
N ALA A 36 -2.08 -11.55 -6.67
CA ALA A 36 -1.54 -12.72 -6.00
C ALA A 36 -0.24 -12.39 -5.25
N ASN A 37 0.68 -11.65 -5.86
CA ASN A 37 1.91 -11.20 -5.21
C ASN A 37 1.60 -10.31 -4.00
N ASP A 38 0.65 -9.40 -4.12
CA ASP A 38 0.23 -8.52 -3.03
C ASP A 38 -0.34 -9.31 -1.85
N MET A 39 -1.17 -10.33 -2.12
CA MET A 39 -1.70 -11.21 -1.07
C MET A 39 -0.62 -12.04 -0.39
N MET A 40 0.38 -12.50 -1.14
CA MET A 40 1.55 -13.19 -0.56
C MET A 40 2.37 -12.27 0.34
N ASP A 41 2.54 -11.01 -0.04
CA ASP A 41 3.26 -10.02 0.77
C ASP A 41 2.48 -9.62 2.02
N ILE A 42 1.14 -9.53 1.94
CA ILE A 42 0.27 -9.36 3.12
C ILE A 42 0.46 -10.52 4.10
N GLY A 43 0.56 -11.75 3.62
CA GLY A 43 0.83 -12.93 4.45
C GLY A 43 2.17 -12.88 5.20
N ARG A 44 3.10 -12.01 4.77
CA ARG A 44 4.40 -11.77 5.42
C ARG A 44 4.40 -10.57 6.38
N LEU A 45 3.25 -9.92 6.55
CA LEU A 45 3.10 -8.82 7.50
C LEU A 45 3.03 -9.39 8.92
N GLN A 46 3.99 -9.02 9.76
CA GLN A 46 4.12 -9.47 11.15
C GLN A 46 3.80 -8.32 12.12
N GLY A 47 3.20 -8.67 13.25
CA GLY A 47 2.93 -7.74 14.34
C GLY A 47 1.65 -6.93 14.19
N PHE A 48 0.82 -7.16 13.18
CA PHE A 48 -0.50 -6.57 13.08
C PHE A 48 -1.53 -7.48 13.77
N GLU A 49 -2.12 -7.01 14.86
CA GLU A 49 -3.05 -7.79 15.69
C GLU A 49 -4.48 -7.84 15.13
N GLY A 50 -4.81 -7.00 14.17
CA GLY A 50 -6.12 -6.96 13.53
C GLY A 50 -6.31 -8.04 12.46
N LYS A 51 -7.57 -8.36 12.14
CA LYS A 51 -7.87 -9.19 10.97
C LYS A 51 -7.71 -8.37 9.69
N ILE A 52 -6.70 -8.68 8.89
CA ILE A 52 -6.43 -7.97 7.62
C ILE A 52 -7.60 -8.13 6.66
N THR A 53 -8.21 -9.32 6.61
CA THR A 53 -9.38 -9.61 5.76
C THR A 53 -10.62 -8.78 6.10
N ALA A 54 -10.70 -8.26 7.32
CA ALA A 54 -11.81 -7.39 7.75
C ALA A 54 -11.60 -5.93 7.32
N GLN A 55 -10.42 -5.58 6.81
CA GLN A 55 -10.09 -4.20 6.41
C GLN A 55 -10.50 -3.87 4.97
N GLY A 56 -11.16 -4.79 4.32
CA GLY A 56 -11.56 -4.64 2.93
C GLY A 56 -10.48 -5.04 1.94
N LYS A 57 -10.66 -4.61 0.70
CA LYS A 57 -9.76 -4.93 -0.41
C LYS A 57 -8.46 -4.14 -0.30
N LEU A 58 -7.33 -4.75 -0.66
CA LEU A 58 -6.08 -4.02 -0.87
C LEU A 58 -6.19 -3.18 -2.15
N LEU A 59 -6.07 -1.87 -2.00
CA LEU A 59 -6.17 -0.91 -3.10
C LEU A 59 -4.81 -0.61 -3.72
N HIS A 60 -3.79 -0.49 -2.88
CA HIS A 60 -2.43 -0.18 -3.33
C HIS A 60 -1.39 -0.68 -2.32
N ARG A 61 -0.22 -1.03 -2.86
CA ARG A 61 0.99 -1.31 -2.09
C ARG A 61 2.18 -0.60 -2.73
N GLY A 62 2.99 0.05 -1.91
CA GLY A 62 4.16 0.74 -2.43
C GLY A 62 5.09 1.27 -1.36
N PRO A 63 6.30 1.68 -1.75
CA PRO A 63 7.23 2.34 -0.85
C PRO A 63 6.78 3.79 -0.60
N LEU A 64 6.94 4.24 0.64
CA LEU A 64 6.70 5.62 1.04
C LEU A 64 7.83 6.06 1.98
N GLN A 65 8.36 7.25 1.78
CA GLN A 65 9.27 7.87 2.74
C GLN A 65 8.46 8.74 3.71
N ALA A 66 8.55 8.43 4.97
CA ALA A 66 7.84 9.16 6.01
C ALA A 66 8.75 9.46 7.21
N LEU A 67 8.36 10.48 7.94
CA LEU A 67 9.02 10.88 9.17
C LEU A 67 8.50 10.01 10.31
N ASP A 68 9.38 9.27 10.98
CA ASP A 68 9.03 8.48 12.16
C ASP A 68 9.07 9.37 13.41
N THR A 69 7.95 10.03 13.70
CA THR A 69 7.82 10.88 14.89
C THR A 69 7.66 10.06 16.19
N LEU A 70 7.21 8.80 16.08
CA LEU A 70 7.02 7.92 17.24
C LEU A 70 8.35 7.50 17.86
N ALA A 71 9.41 7.42 17.07
CA ALA A 71 10.74 7.10 17.58
C ALA A 71 11.36 8.27 18.40
N GLN A 72 10.82 9.49 18.27
CA GLN A 72 11.32 10.67 18.97
C GLN A 72 10.68 10.88 20.35
N THR A 73 9.50 10.31 20.60
CA THR A 73 8.80 10.46 21.89
C THR A 73 9.30 9.48 22.96
N GLY A 74 10.10 8.49 22.59
CA GLY A 74 10.65 7.50 23.52
C GLY A 74 11.96 7.89 24.24
N ALA A 75 12.58 8.99 23.87
CA ALA A 75 13.79 9.51 24.49
C ALA A 75 13.46 10.69 25.41
N ALA A 76 12.69 10.44 26.47
CA ALA A 76 12.56 11.39 27.56
C ALA A 76 13.90 11.44 28.34
N GLY A 77 14.64 12.54 28.23
CA GLY A 77 15.74 12.85 29.12
C GLY A 77 17.10 12.97 28.44
N GLY A 78 17.35 14.09 27.80
CA GLY A 78 18.66 14.46 27.33
C GLY A 78 18.62 15.82 26.62
N ALA A 79 18.84 16.90 27.39
CA ALA A 79 19.10 18.22 26.84
C ALA A 79 20.43 18.19 26.07
N GLY A 80 20.35 17.87 24.79
CA GLY A 80 21.46 17.92 23.85
C GLY A 80 20.93 18.37 22.52
N GLY A 81 20.98 19.70 22.28
CA GLY A 81 20.58 20.30 21.01
C GLY A 81 21.49 19.83 19.88
N SER A 82 21.15 18.76 19.23
CA SER A 82 21.63 18.47 17.90
C SER A 82 20.54 18.84 16.91
N ASN A 83 20.81 19.87 16.11
CA ASN A 83 20.03 20.25 14.92
C ASN A 83 20.08 19.12 13.84
N GLN A 84 19.71 17.92 14.22
CA GLN A 84 19.56 16.86 13.24
C GLN A 84 18.18 17.01 12.61
N MET A 85 18.15 17.37 11.35
CA MET A 85 16.94 17.32 10.55
C MET A 85 16.30 15.94 10.69
N PRO A 86 15.00 15.88 10.91
CA PRO A 86 14.29 14.61 11.06
C PRO A 86 14.52 13.74 9.80
N LYS A 87 15.10 12.57 10.03
CA LYS A 87 15.48 11.67 8.96
C LYS A 87 14.25 10.90 8.47
N MET A 88 13.91 11.05 7.20
CA MET A 88 12.89 10.23 6.57
C MET A 88 13.35 8.77 6.52
N LYS A 89 12.45 7.87 6.89
CA LYS A 89 12.65 6.42 6.78
C LYS A 89 11.78 5.84 5.67
N PRO A 90 12.28 4.85 4.92
CA PRO A 90 11.47 4.15 3.94
C PRO A 90 10.54 3.16 4.65
N PHE A 91 9.26 3.26 4.36
CA PHE A 91 8.23 2.31 4.78
C PHE A 91 7.62 1.65 3.55
N THR A 92 7.14 0.42 3.72
CA THR A 92 6.20 -0.17 2.77
C THR A 92 4.80 0.02 3.31
N VAL A 93 3.96 0.64 2.49
CA VAL A 93 2.59 0.97 2.85
C VAL A 93 1.64 0.00 2.16
N PHE A 94 0.68 -0.51 2.91
CA PHE A 94 -0.46 -1.29 2.42
C PHE A 94 -1.72 -0.46 2.62
N LEU A 95 -2.33 -0.02 1.54
CA LEU A 95 -3.57 0.75 1.54
C LEU A 95 -4.75 -0.19 1.32
N PHE A 96 -5.57 -0.36 2.34
CA PHE A 96 -6.87 -1.05 2.28
C PHE A 96 -8.02 -0.05 2.19
N GLU A 97 -9.23 -0.55 1.99
CA GLU A 97 -10.43 0.29 1.95
C GLU A 97 -10.70 1.03 3.26
N GLN A 98 -10.33 0.43 4.39
CA GLN A 98 -10.61 0.99 5.73
C GLN A 98 -9.38 1.50 6.45
N ILE A 99 -8.19 0.96 6.17
CA ILE A 99 -6.96 1.34 6.85
C ILE A 99 -5.78 1.45 5.89
N MET A 100 -4.81 2.28 6.29
CA MET A 100 -3.48 2.35 5.68
C MET A 100 -2.46 1.85 6.71
N ILE A 101 -1.78 0.76 6.41
CA ILE A 101 -0.78 0.14 7.28
C ILE A 101 0.62 0.55 6.82
N PHE A 102 1.42 1.02 7.77
CA PHE A 102 2.84 1.30 7.58
C PHE A 102 3.67 0.17 8.15
N SER A 103 4.57 -0.36 7.35
CA SER A 103 5.46 -1.45 7.74
C SER A 103 6.90 -1.14 7.35
N GLU A 104 7.81 -1.65 8.14
CA GLU A 104 9.24 -1.63 7.84
C GLU A 104 9.61 -2.92 7.10
N THR A 105 10.34 -2.79 6.00
CA THR A 105 10.78 -3.94 5.22
C THR A 105 12.07 -4.50 5.82
N VAL A 106 12.05 -5.74 6.26
CA VAL A 106 13.21 -6.45 6.80
C VAL A 106 13.64 -7.54 5.83
N GLY A 107 14.92 -7.53 5.48
CA GLY A 107 15.49 -8.45 4.50
C GLY A 107 15.47 -7.90 3.08
N LYS A 108 16.20 -8.58 2.20
CA LYS A 108 16.27 -8.24 0.76
C LYS A 108 15.51 -9.28 -0.05
N LYS A 109 14.85 -8.83 -1.10
CA LYS A 109 14.27 -9.75 -2.09
C LYS A 109 15.40 -10.36 -2.92
N THR A 110 15.55 -11.68 -2.82
CA THR A 110 16.47 -12.47 -3.67
C THR A 110 15.68 -13.53 -4.43
N GLN A 111 16.34 -14.33 -5.25
CA GLN A 111 15.70 -15.44 -5.96
C GLN A 111 15.11 -16.48 -4.96
N PHE A 112 15.68 -16.61 -3.77
CA PHE A 112 15.31 -17.63 -2.79
C PHE A 112 14.67 -17.07 -1.52
N THR A 113 14.74 -15.76 -1.30
CA THR A 113 14.23 -15.12 -0.09
C THR A 113 13.33 -13.93 -0.45
N SER A 114 12.23 -13.81 0.27
CA SER A 114 11.34 -12.65 0.18
C SER A 114 11.43 -11.83 1.47
N PRO A 115 11.30 -10.52 1.40
CA PRO A 115 11.33 -9.66 2.57
C PRO A 115 10.13 -9.94 3.49
N VAL A 116 10.31 -9.65 4.77
CA VAL A 116 9.25 -9.64 5.78
C VAL A 116 8.88 -8.20 6.06
N TYR A 117 7.61 -7.96 6.30
CA TYR A 117 7.07 -6.64 6.62
C TYR A 117 6.72 -6.59 8.11
N VAL A 118 7.38 -5.72 8.86
CA VAL A 118 7.12 -5.55 10.29
C VAL A 118 6.20 -4.35 10.47
N TYR A 119 5.03 -4.60 11.03
CA TYR A 119 4.05 -3.55 11.34
C TYR A 119 4.64 -2.47 12.26
N LYS A 120 4.35 -1.21 11.98
CA LYS A 120 4.72 -0.07 12.82
C LYS A 120 3.51 0.70 13.31
N THR A 121 2.67 1.12 12.40
CA THR A 121 1.46 1.88 12.71
C THR A 121 0.43 1.75 11.60
N HIS A 122 -0.79 2.15 11.87
CA HIS A 122 -1.84 2.26 10.87
C HIS A 122 -2.69 3.50 11.12
N PHE A 123 -3.34 3.94 10.06
CA PHE A 123 -4.30 5.06 10.11
C PHE A 123 -5.61 4.60 9.45
N PRO A 124 -6.76 4.96 10.06
CA PRO A 124 -8.04 4.74 9.41
C PRO A 124 -8.15 5.59 8.14
N VAL A 125 -8.71 5.01 7.10
CA VAL A 125 -8.96 5.68 5.82
C VAL A 125 -10.46 5.91 5.70
N ILE A 126 -10.86 7.16 5.52
CA ILE A 126 -12.25 7.51 5.25
C ILE A 126 -12.35 7.84 3.76
N LEU A 127 -13.04 6.98 3.03
CA LEU A 127 -13.34 7.23 1.62
C LEU A 127 -14.51 8.22 1.53
N HIS A 128 -14.26 9.41 1.04
CA HIS A 128 -15.29 10.37 0.69
C HIS A 128 -15.58 10.30 -0.80
N HIS A 129 -16.82 10.00 -1.16
CA HIS A 129 -17.30 10.15 -2.54
C HIS A 129 -17.72 11.61 -2.73
N PHE A 130 -16.85 12.41 -3.29
CA PHE A 130 -17.16 13.80 -3.67
C PHE A 130 -17.26 13.88 -5.20
N GLY A 131 -18.46 13.80 -5.72
CA GLY A 131 -18.71 13.88 -7.16
C GLY A 131 -18.10 12.71 -7.95
N SER A 132 -17.67 12.96 -9.17
CA SER A 132 -17.15 11.93 -10.09
C SER A 132 -15.67 11.52 -9.86
N LYS A 133 -15.01 12.04 -8.82
CA LYS A 133 -13.65 11.66 -8.46
C LYS A 133 -13.58 11.13 -7.03
N PRO A 134 -13.09 9.92 -6.79
CA PRO A 134 -12.86 9.44 -5.44
C PRO A 134 -11.73 10.27 -4.80
N SER A 135 -11.99 10.81 -3.62
CA SER A 135 -10.99 11.41 -2.77
C SER A 135 -10.91 10.61 -1.46
N PHE A 136 -9.71 10.48 -0.91
CA PHE A 136 -9.51 9.84 0.39
C PHE A 136 -8.87 10.83 1.35
N SER A 137 -9.28 10.77 2.60
CA SER A 137 -8.64 11.48 3.70
C SER A 137 -8.15 10.49 4.74
N ILE A 138 -7.03 10.80 5.35
CA ILE A 138 -6.47 10.04 6.47
C ILE A 138 -6.86 10.79 7.74
N SER A 139 -7.65 10.14 8.61
CA SER A 139 -7.97 10.69 9.91
C SER A 139 -6.85 10.32 10.89
N THR A 140 -6.09 11.31 11.33
CA THR A 140 -5.27 11.16 12.51
C THR A 140 -6.18 11.32 13.72
N ALA A 141 -6.42 10.23 14.46
CA ALA A 141 -7.12 10.31 15.74
C ALA A 141 -6.32 11.22 16.67
N GLY A 142 -6.78 12.45 16.82
CA GLY A 142 -6.23 13.41 17.76
C GLY A 142 -6.37 12.86 19.16
N GLN A 143 -5.29 12.94 19.90
CA GLN A 143 -5.18 12.72 21.32
C GLN A 143 -6.24 13.59 22.01
N GLN A 144 -7.32 12.96 22.51
CA GLN A 144 -8.22 13.65 23.42
C GLN A 144 -7.50 13.80 24.75
N ASN A 145 -6.90 14.97 24.96
CA ASN A 145 -6.55 15.41 26.30
C ASN A 145 -7.84 15.67 27.06
N GLY A 146 -8.23 14.71 27.90
CA GLY A 146 -9.23 14.91 28.92
C GLY A 146 -8.70 15.92 29.94
N ALA A 147 -9.20 17.15 29.90
CA ALA A 147 -9.19 18.04 31.03
C ALA A 147 -10.51 17.85 31.75
N GLY A 148 -10.45 17.37 32.99
CA GLY A 148 -11.50 17.31 33.94
C GLY A 148 -10.94 17.79 35.27
#